data_18f571f1b452af568639e6b24391c8e9
#
_entry.id   18f571f1b452af568639e6b24391c8e9
#
_cell.length_a   1.000
_cell.length_b   1.000
_cell.length_c   1.000
_cell.angle_alpha   90.00
_cell.angle_beta   90.00
_cell.angle_gamma   90.00
#
_symmetry.space_group_name_H-M   'P 1'
#
loop_
_entity.id
_entity.type
_entity.pdbx_description
1 polymer ?
#
loop_
_entity_poly.entity_id
_entity_poly.type
_entity_poly.pdbx_seq_one_letter_code
_entity_poly.pdbx_strand_id
1 'polypeptide(L)'
;MKHLYPLLFEPNLHETVWGGDKLTTWKHLPKHAAPVGESWEVSAVPSSVNIISNGIYKGKDLISLIDSYPNEILGKHVAEHYAGKMPLLVKFIDARHDLSIQVHPNDEMAQRVHGKFGKSEMWYVLHADLGASLYVGFKQEIDRNEYKKRIAEGTITDVLARHEVHAGDVFYLPAGRVHAICGGILLAEVQQSSDLTYRIYDYNRPGIDGKPRELHTELAAEALDYHVEKDYRTHYSDQKECDCTVLSTEYFSVHIIDTTAPFHRNLMEHDSFVIVMCLEGDCKIHVHSTGDEIELHEGFSCMIPAEIADYDLIPVNGHTKILDTYID
;
A
#
# COMPACT_ATOMS: atom_id res chain seq x y z
N MET A 1 15.27 11.67 -27.63
CA MET A 1 14.43 10.79 -26.77
C MET A 1 13.68 11.71 -25.80
N LYS A 2 12.44 11.41 -25.48
CA LYS A 2 11.72 12.14 -24.44
C LYS A 2 12.30 11.67 -23.10
N HIS A 3 12.75 12.62 -22.31
CA HIS A 3 13.40 12.44 -21.04
C HIS A 3 12.38 11.99 -19.98
N LEU A 4 12.66 10.91 -19.24
CA LEU A 4 11.89 10.51 -18.06
C LEU A 4 12.34 11.34 -16.85
N TYR A 5 11.44 11.56 -15.91
CA TYR A 5 11.62 12.34 -14.69
C TYR A 5 10.75 11.75 -13.59
N PRO A 6 10.93 12.09 -12.31
CA PRO A 6 10.05 11.62 -11.24
C PRO A 6 8.59 12.03 -11.47
N LEU A 7 7.69 11.05 -11.45
CA LEU A 7 6.28 11.23 -11.77
C LEU A 7 5.48 11.54 -10.51
N LEU A 8 4.82 12.69 -10.50
CA LEU A 8 3.79 13.05 -9.52
C LEU A 8 2.41 12.74 -10.09
N PHE A 9 1.44 12.48 -9.21
CA PHE A 9 0.09 12.08 -9.61
C PHE A 9 -0.97 13.03 -9.07
N GLU A 10 -2.11 13.09 -9.74
CA GLU A 10 -3.31 13.73 -9.22
C GLU A 10 -3.85 12.88 -8.05
N PRO A 11 -4.45 13.50 -7.00
CA PRO A 11 -5.06 12.75 -5.92
C PRO A 11 -6.13 11.80 -6.44
N ASN A 12 -6.02 10.51 -6.09
CA ASN A 12 -6.96 9.47 -6.48
C ASN A 12 -7.68 8.94 -5.22
N LEU A 13 -8.71 9.67 -4.79
CA LEU A 13 -9.41 9.47 -3.53
C LEU A 13 -10.62 8.55 -3.70
N HIS A 14 -10.80 7.63 -2.76
CA HIS A 14 -11.89 6.68 -2.72
C HIS A 14 -12.77 6.89 -1.49
N GLU A 15 -14.05 7.18 -1.76
CA GLU A 15 -15.08 7.25 -0.74
C GLU A 15 -15.43 5.87 -0.22
N THR A 16 -15.52 5.71 1.08
CA THR A 16 -15.84 4.43 1.72
C THR A 16 -16.74 4.65 2.94
N VAL A 17 -17.55 3.64 3.30
CA VAL A 17 -18.44 3.71 4.48
C VAL A 17 -17.70 3.76 5.82
N TRP A 18 -16.43 3.39 5.82
CA TRP A 18 -15.56 3.37 7.01
C TRP A 18 -14.52 4.50 7.01
N GLY A 19 -14.44 5.27 5.95
CA GLY A 19 -13.48 6.37 5.80
C GLY A 19 -13.70 7.52 6.75
N GLY A 20 -12.72 8.40 6.79
CA GLY A 20 -12.68 9.59 7.66
C GLY A 20 -12.38 10.88 6.92
N ASP A 21 -11.80 11.81 7.64
CA ASP A 21 -11.31 13.09 7.15
C ASP A 21 -9.84 13.36 7.56
N LYS A 22 -9.21 12.43 8.30
CA LYS A 22 -7.80 12.54 8.69
C LYS A 22 -6.90 12.57 7.45
N LEU A 23 -7.15 11.68 6.48
CA LEU A 23 -6.38 11.58 5.25
C LEU A 23 -6.38 12.88 4.45
N THR A 24 -7.56 13.45 4.20
CA THR A 24 -7.68 14.70 3.44
C THR A 24 -7.13 15.91 4.20
N THR A 25 -7.26 15.92 5.53
CA THR A 25 -6.68 16.95 6.39
C THR A 25 -5.16 16.88 6.40
N TRP A 26 -4.59 15.69 6.57
CA TRP A 26 -3.15 15.45 6.57
C TRP A 26 -2.50 15.81 5.23
N LYS A 27 -3.16 15.48 4.11
CA LYS A 27 -2.70 15.83 2.76
C LYS A 27 -2.98 17.31 2.38
N HIS A 28 -3.51 18.12 3.29
CA HIS A 28 -3.91 19.51 3.02
C HIS A 28 -4.83 19.67 1.81
N LEU A 29 -5.64 18.65 1.52
CA LEU A 29 -6.61 18.68 0.44
C LEU A 29 -7.90 19.41 0.84
N PRO A 30 -8.67 19.97 -0.11
CA PRO A 30 -9.98 20.51 0.15
C PRO A 30 -10.88 19.49 0.86
N LYS A 31 -11.72 19.97 1.78
CA LYS A 31 -12.66 19.09 2.49
C LYS A 31 -13.55 18.37 1.49
N HIS A 32 -13.55 17.06 1.55
CA HIS A 32 -14.42 16.21 0.74
C HIS A 32 -15.83 16.15 1.32
N ALA A 33 -16.85 16.03 0.45
CA ALA A 33 -18.24 16.00 0.89
C ALA A 33 -18.62 14.68 1.59
N ALA A 34 -18.01 13.57 1.18
CA ALA A 34 -18.19 12.24 1.74
C ALA A 34 -16.90 11.75 2.44
N PRO A 35 -16.99 10.77 3.35
CA PRO A 35 -15.83 10.20 3.99
C PRO A 35 -14.88 9.55 2.98
N VAL A 36 -13.59 9.87 3.05
CA VAL A 36 -12.54 9.30 2.22
C VAL A 36 -11.80 8.25 3.03
N GLY A 37 -11.80 7.01 2.54
CA GLY A 37 -11.10 5.91 3.21
C GLY A 37 -9.74 5.61 2.63
N GLU A 38 -9.55 5.82 1.32
CA GLU A 38 -8.29 5.49 0.65
C GLU A 38 -7.85 6.62 -0.30
N SER A 39 -6.52 6.81 -0.38
CA SER A 39 -5.86 7.56 -1.45
C SER A 39 -4.92 6.60 -2.17
N TRP A 40 -5.23 6.28 -3.42
CA TRP A 40 -4.37 5.43 -4.24
C TRP A 40 -3.26 6.27 -4.84
N GLU A 41 -2.06 6.11 -4.31
CA GLU A 41 -0.93 7.00 -4.57
C GLU A 41 -0.23 6.68 -5.90
N VAL A 42 0.03 5.38 -6.15
CA VAL A 42 0.53 4.89 -7.44
C VAL A 42 -0.27 3.65 -7.81
N SER A 43 -1.10 3.76 -8.81
CA SER A 43 -2.02 2.71 -9.26
C SER A 43 -2.06 2.61 -10.78
N ALA A 44 -1.91 1.39 -11.27
CA ALA A 44 -2.22 0.99 -12.63
C ALA A 44 -3.35 -0.06 -12.66
N VAL A 45 -4.17 -0.13 -11.61
CA VAL A 45 -5.38 -0.97 -11.60
C VAL A 45 -6.41 -0.35 -12.55
N PRO A 46 -6.93 -1.10 -13.55
CA PRO A 46 -7.76 -0.53 -14.61
C PRO A 46 -9.02 0.20 -14.13
N SER A 47 -9.55 -0.18 -12.97
CA SER A 47 -10.71 0.49 -12.35
C SER A 47 -10.39 1.85 -11.75
N SER A 48 -9.09 2.16 -11.49
CA SER A 48 -8.65 3.40 -10.84
C SER A 48 -7.16 3.67 -11.10
N VAL A 49 -6.86 4.13 -12.31
CA VAL A 49 -5.50 4.44 -12.76
C VAL A 49 -5.14 5.87 -12.36
N ASN A 50 -3.93 6.09 -11.84
CA ASN A 50 -3.45 7.43 -11.55
C ASN A 50 -3.10 8.21 -12.82
N ILE A 51 -3.41 9.51 -12.77
CA ILE A 51 -3.10 10.51 -13.80
C ILE A 51 -1.86 11.29 -13.38
N ILE A 52 -0.90 11.43 -14.28
CA ILE A 52 0.34 12.17 -14.04
C ILE A 52 0.02 13.67 -13.97
N SER A 53 0.50 14.33 -12.90
CA SER A 53 0.19 15.73 -12.61
C SER A 53 1.29 16.71 -13.03
N ASN A 54 2.51 16.25 -13.35
CA ASN A 54 3.67 17.10 -13.65
C ASN A 54 4.29 16.85 -15.03
N GLY A 55 5.19 17.74 -15.44
CA GLY A 55 6.04 17.60 -16.60
C GLY A 55 5.33 17.44 -17.94
N ILE A 56 6.06 16.87 -18.91
CA ILE A 56 5.58 16.71 -20.31
C ILE A 56 4.52 15.60 -20.46
N TYR A 57 4.38 14.73 -19.48
CA TYR A 57 3.38 13.66 -19.47
C TYR A 57 2.13 14.02 -18.67
N LYS A 58 2.03 15.23 -18.15
CA LYS A 58 0.85 15.71 -17.41
C LYS A 58 -0.45 15.41 -18.18
N GLY A 59 -1.42 14.82 -17.46
CA GLY A 59 -2.72 14.42 -17.99
C GLY A 59 -2.75 13.05 -18.65
N LYS A 60 -1.60 12.35 -18.77
CA LYS A 60 -1.59 10.94 -19.19
C LYS A 60 -1.83 10.04 -18.00
N ASP A 61 -2.49 8.91 -18.25
CA ASP A 61 -2.60 7.83 -17.28
C ASP A 61 -1.30 7.00 -17.23
N LEU A 62 -1.05 6.38 -16.06
CA LEU A 62 0.16 5.62 -15.80
C LEU A 62 0.29 4.39 -16.71
N ILE A 63 -0.81 3.68 -17.03
CA ILE A 63 -0.79 2.51 -17.91
C ILE A 63 -0.29 2.90 -19.30
N SER A 64 -0.87 3.95 -19.91
CA SER A 64 -0.47 4.43 -21.22
C SER A 64 1.00 4.86 -21.29
N LEU A 65 1.54 5.36 -20.18
CA LEU A 65 2.96 5.72 -20.13
C LEU A 65 3.83 4.47 -20.02
N ILE A 66 3.49 3.51 -19.18
CA ILE A 66 4.20 2.23 -19.05
C ILE A 66 4.17 1.46 -20.37
N ASP A 67 3.03 1.39 -21.06
CA ASP A 67 2.90 0.73 -22.37
C ASP A 67 3.84 1.35 -23.43
N SER A 68 4.13 2.65 -23.27
CA SER A 68 5.03 3.37 -24.19
C SER A 68 6.51 3.15 -23.88
N TYR A 69 6.86 2.92 -22.61
CA TYR A 69 8.25 2.85 -22.11
C TYR A 69 8.37 1.80 -20.98
N PRO A 70 8.02 0.51 -21.23
CA PRO A 70 7.94 -0.47 -20.14
C PRO A 70 9.28 -0.71 -19.44
N ASN A 71 10.37 -0.84 -20.19
CA ASN A 71 11.69 -1.12 -19.62
C ASN A 71 12.30 0.09 -18.90
N GLU A 72 12.11 1.28 -19.45
CA GLU A 72 12.66 2.51 -18.90
C GLU A 72 11.95 2.91 -17.60
N ILE A 73 10.65 2.57 -17.49
CA ILE A 73 9.86 2.91 -16.31
C ILE A 73 9.94 1.81 -15.27
N LEU A 74 9.66 0.57 -15.64
CA LEU A 74 9.57 -0.53 -14.66
C LEU A 74 10.92 -1.16 -14.31
N GLY A 75 11.91 -1.04 -15.20
CA GLY A 75 13.12 -1.86 -15.22
C GLY A 75 12.91 -3.07 -16.12
N LYS A 76 13.97 -3.53 -16.74
CA LYS A 76 13.91 -4.56 -17.77
C LYS A 76 13.45 -5.91 -17.20
N HIS A 77 14.04 -6.33 -16.07
CA HIS A 77 13.66 -7.59 -15.45
C HIS A 77 12.22 -7.55 -14.90
N VAL A 78 11.78 -6.42 -14.32
CA VAL A 78 10.41 -6.23 -13.83
C VAL A 78 9.42 -6.26 -14.99
N ALA A 79 9.72 -5.54 -16.09
CA ALA A 79 8.88 -5.51 -17.28
C ALA A 79 8.75 -6.91 -17.92
N GLU A 80 9.83 -7.69 -17.98
CA GLU A 80 9.81 -9.08 -18.48
C GLU A 80 8.97 -9.99 -17.56
N HIS A 81 9.21 -9.94 -16.23
CA HIS A 81 8.54 -10.80 -15.26
C HIS A 81 7.02 -10.54 -15.19
N TYR A 82 6.62 -9.27 -15.20
CA TYR A 82 5.21 -8.86 -15.08
C TYR A 82 4.55 -8.52 -16.43
N ALA A 83 5.16 -8.93 -17.54
CA ALA A 83 4.65 -8.71 -18.90
C ALA A 83 4.27 -7.23 -19.17
N GLY A 84 5.12 -6.29 -18.75
CA GLY A 84 4.92 -4.84 -18.90
C GLY A 84 3.83 -4.24 -18.00
N LYS A 85 3.33 -4.98 -17.02
CA LYS A 85 2.32 -4.48 -16.08
C LYS A 85 2.96 -3.97 -14.80
N MET A 86 2.40 -2.88 -14.26
CA MET A 86 2.78 -2.37 -12.93
C MET A 86 2.47 -3.42 -11.86
N PRO A 87 3.47 -3.92 -11.11
CA PRO A 87 3.26 -5.01 -10.16
C PRO A 87 2.74 -4.53 -8.78
N LEU A 88 2.85 -3.24 -8.46
CA LEU A 88 2.51 -2.69 -7.16
C LEU A 88 1.34 -1.71 -7.23
N LEU A 89 0.65 -1.60 -6.10
CA LEU A 89 -0.28 -0.56 -5.75
C LEU A 89 0.07 -0.06 -4.37
N VAL A 90 0.25 1.26 -4.20
CA VAL A 90 0.48 1.86 -2.89
C VAL A 90 -0.63 2.84 -2.54
N LYS A 91 -0.96 2.90 -1.25
CA LYS A 91 -2.10 3.68 -0.75
C LYS A 91 -1.79 4.29 0.60
N PHE A 92 -2.55 5.33 0.93
CA PHE A 92 -2.84 5.73 2.30
C PHE A 92 -4.28 5.38 2.66
N ILE A 93 -4.49 4.88 3.87
CA ILE A 93 -5.80 4.42 4.35
C ILE A 93 -6.16 5.15 5.64
N ASP A 94 -7.34 5.78 5.67
CA ASP A 94 -7.93 6.43 6.85
C ASP A 94 -9.15 5.63 7.33
N ALA A 95 -8.94 4.81 8.34
CA ALA A 95 -9.97 4.01 8.97
C ALA A 95 -10.60 4.78 10.14
N ARG A 96 -11.67 5.52 9.88
CA ARG A 96 -12.49 6.10 10.95
C ARG A 96 -13.31 5.05 11.69
N HIS A 97 -13.76 4.03 10.94
CA HIS A 97 -14.50 2.87 11.46
C HIS A 97 -13.83 1.59 11.00
N ASP A 98 -14.16 0.48 11.63
CA ASP A 98 -13.58 -0.83 11.29
C ASP A 98 -13.82 -1.18 9.81
N LEU A 99 -12.79 -1.63 9.13
CA LEU A 99 -12.90 -2.26 7.81
C LEU A 99 -13.47 -3.68 7.98
N SER A 100 -13.96 -4.26 6.89
CA SER A 100 -14.39 -5.66 6.89
C SER A 100 -13.24 -6.60 7.25
N ILE A 101 -13.55 -7.66 7.95
CA ILE A 101 -12.63 -8.80 8.08
C ILE A 101 -12.52 -9.46 6.72
N GLN A 102 -11.31 -9.67 6.24
CA GLN A 102 -11.02 -10.09 4.87
C GLN A 102 -9.78 -10.96 4.77
N VAL A 103 -9.63 -11.60 3.63
CA VAL A 103 -8.43 -12.31 3.21
C VAL A 103 -8.23 -12.09 1.71
N HIS A 104 -6.99 -12.17 1.26
CA HIS A 104 -6.63 -12.05 -0.14
C HIS A 104 -6.09 -13.37 -0.69
N PRO A 105 -6.40 -13.73 -1.96
CA PRO A 105 -5.86 -14.91 -2.59
C PRO A 105 -4.37 -14.74 -2.94
N ASN A 106 -3.64 -15.84 -3.02
CA ASN A 106 -2.32 -15.89 -3.65
C ASN A 106 -2.43 -15.82 -5.19
N ASP A 107 -1.29 -15.69 -5.88
CA ASP A 107 -1.26 -15.57 -7.34
C ASP A 107 -1.91 -16.74 -8.05
N GLU A 108 -1.69 -17.98 -7.59
CA GLU A 108 -2.28 -19.18 -8.19
C GLU A 108 -3.82 -19.13 -8.18
N MET A 109 -4.39 -18.84 -7.00
CA MET A 109 -5.84 -18.74 -6.85
C MET A 109 -6.42 -17.52 -7.58
N ALA A 110 -5.76 -16.37 -7.48
CA ALA A 110 -6.18 -15.13 -8.15
C ALA A 110 -6.19 -15.30 -9.67
N GLN A 111 -5.14 -15.92 -10.22
CA GLN A 111 -5.06 -16.21 -11.65
C GLN A 111 -6.13 -17.22 -12.10
N ARG A 112 -6.31 -18.30 -11.34
CA ARG A 112 -7.30 -19.36 -11.65
C ARG A 112 -8.73 -18.85 -11.62
N VAL A 113 -9.09 -18.02 -10.65
CA VAL A 113 -10.46 -17.60 -10.40
C VAL A 113 -10.81 -16.29 -11.14
N HIS A 114 -9.83 -15.37 -11.24
CA HIS A 114 -10.10 -14.00 -11.70
C HIS A 114 -9.19 -13.52 -12.83
N GLY A 115 -8.12 -14.26 -13.19
CA GLY A 115 -7.14 -13.81 -14.18
C GLY A 115 -6.34 -12.58 -13.73
N LYS A 116 -6.15 -12.42 -12.42
CA LYS A 116 -5.48 -11.27 -11.77
C LYS A 116 -4.28 -11.72 -10.93
N PHE A 117 -3.51 -10.76 -10.45
CA PHE A 117 -2.49 -10.99 -9.41
C PHE A 117 -3.14 -11.32 -8.06
N GLY A 118 -2.41 -12.08 -7.23
CA GLY A 118 -2.69 -12.22 -5.82
C GLY A 118 -2.52 -10.90 -5.07
N LYS A 119 -2.67 -10.93 -3.75
CA LYS A 119 -2.55 -9.72 -2.95
C LYS A 119 -1.85 -10.01 -1.62
N SER A 120 -0.52 -9.97 -1.65
CA SER A 120 0.30 -9.79 -0.45
C SER A 120 0.50 -8.30 -0.21
N GLU A 121 0.47 -7.88 1.04
CA GLU A 121 0.51 -6.46 1.41
C GLU A 121 1.32 -6.22 2.69
N MET A 122 1.76 -4.99 2.89
CA MET A 122 2.41 -4.52 4.10
C MET A 122 1.73 -3.22 4.54
N TRP A 123 1.51 -3.11 5.85
CA TRP A 123 1.01 -1.90 6.50
C TRP A 123 2.08 -1.25 7.35
N TYR A 124 2.23 0.06 7.21
CA TYR A 124 2.99 0.94 8.08
C TYR A 124 2.03 1.90 8.77
N VAL A 125 1.92 1.84 10.09
CA VAL A 125 1.00 2.69 10.86
C VAL A 125 1.58 4.10 10.99
N LEU A 126 0.89 5.10 10.43
CA LEU A 126 1.25 6.53 10.53
C LEU A 126 0.68 7.16 11.80
N HIS A 127 -0.57 6.83 12.12
CA HIS A 127 -1.27 7.33 13.29
C HIS A 127 -2.23 6.28 13.83
N ALA A 128 -2.31 6.17 15.14
CA ALA A 128 -3.30 5.36 15.83
C ALA A 128 -3.90 6.13 17.00
N ASP A 129 -5.23 6.16 17.08
CA ASP A 129 -5.93 6.68 18.24
C ASP A 129 -5.67 5.76 19.46
N LEU A 130 -5.83 6.25 20.68
CA LEU A 130 -5.60 5.47 21.88
C LEU A 130 -6.46 4.19 21.89
N GLY A 131 -5.82 3.03 22.00
CA GLY A 131 -6.46 1.71 21.98
C GLY A 131 -6.89 1.24 20.60
N ALA A 132 -6.52 1.95 19.53
CA ALA A 132 -6.72 1.49 18.16
C ALA A 132 -5.97 0.16 17.92
N SER A 133 -6.52 -0.69 17.06
CA SER A 133 -5.99 -2.04 16.89
C SER A 133 -6.21 -2.57 15.48
N LEU A 134 -5.46 -3.60 15.14
CA LEU A 134 -5.61 -4.40 13.92
C LEU A 134 -6.03 -5.83 14.29
N TYR A 135 -6.79 -6.47 13.43
CA TYR A 135 -6.85 -7.92 13.40
C TYR A 135 -5.83 -8.43 12.38
N VAL A 136 -4.92 -9.31 12.80
CA VAL A 136 -3.94 -9.94 11.91
C VAL A 136 -3.74 -11.39 12.33
N GLY A 137 -4.21 -12.31 11.49
CA GLY A 137 -4.10 -13.75 11.71
C GLY A 137 -5.05 -14.32 12.78
N PHE A 138 -4.87 -15.60 13.06
CA PHE A 138 -5.60 -16.32 14.09
C PHE A 138 -4.82 -16.33 15.42
N LYS A 139 -5.53 -16.20 16.55
CA LYS A 139 -4.91 -16.32 17.89
C LYS A 139 -4.85 -17.75 18.41
N GLN A 140 -5.50 -18.68 17.74
CA GLN A 140 -5.55 -20.09 18.07
C GLN A 140 -5.71 -20.93 16.80
N GLU A 141 -5.24 -22.15 16.84
CA GLU A 141 -5.43 -23.10 15.73
C GLU A 141 -6.89 -23.36 15.49
N ILE A 142 -7.32 -23.20 14.25
CA ILE A 142 -8.63 -23.61 13.75
C ILE A 142 -8.45 -24.29 12.40
N ASP A 143 -9.46 -25.03 11.97
CA ASP A 143 -9.52 -25.60 10.63
C ASP A 143 -10.65 -24.96 9.81
N ARG A 144 -10.76 -25.39 8.56
CA ARG A 144 -11.81 -24.93 7.64
C ARG A 144 -13.23 -25.20 8.19
N ASN A 145 -13.43 -26.26 8.95
CA ASN A 145 -14.76 -26.58 9.49
C ASN A 145 -15.11 -25.65 10.65
N GLU A 146 -14.17 -25.41 11.57
CA GLU A 146 -14.34 -24.43 12.64
C GLU A 146 -14.54 -23.02 12.07
N TYR A 147 -13.78 -22.63 11.02
CA TYR A 147 -14.01 -21.36 10.32
C TYR A 147 -15.46 -21.25 9.83
N LYS A 148 -15.98 -22.25 9.08
CA LYS A 148 -17.36 -22.24 8.58
C LYS A 148 -18.40 -22.17 9.69
N LYS A 149 -18.16 -22.86 10.79
CA LYS A 149 -19.00 -22.79 11.98
C LYS A 149 -19.02 -21.39 12.59
N ARG A 150 -17.83 -20.76 12.75
CA ARG A 150 -17.70 -19.40 13.28
C ARG A 150 -18.39 -18.34 12.39
N ILE A 151 -18.33 -18.51 11.08
CA ILE A 151 -19.08 -17.67 10.15
C ILE A 151 -20.59 -17.83 10.36
N ALA A 152 -21.08 -19.06 10.39
CA ALA A 152 -22.51 -19.33 10.57
C ALA A 152 -23.06 -18.81 11.92
N GLU A 153 -22.24 -18.85 12.97
CA GLU A 153 -22.58 -18.36 14.32
C GLU A 153 -22.30 -16.86 14.52
N GLY A 154 -21.64 -16.18 13.57
CA GLY A 154 -21.24 -14.77 13.69
C GLY A 154 -20.15 -14.51 14.74
N THR A 155 -19.32 -15.52 15.02
CA THR A 155 -18.30 -15.51 16.10
C THR A 155 -16.86 -15.54 15.58
N ILE A 156 -16.65 -15.21 14.31
CA ILE A 156 -15.29 -15.27 13.69
C ILE A 156 -14.27 -14.40 14.42
N THR A 157 -14.67 -13.25 14.93
CA THR A 157 -13.79 -12.34 15.69
C THR A 157 -13.22 -12.95 16.96
N ASP A 158 -13.89 -13.96 17.54
CA ASP A 158 -13.46 -14.62 18.78
C ASP A 158 -12.19 -15.45 18.60
N VAL A 159 -11.82 -15.77 17.37
CA VAL A 159 -10.63 -16.58 17.04
C VAL A 159 -9.52 -15.79 16.35
N LEU A 160 -9.73 -14.50 16.07
CA LEU A 160 -8.73 -13.63 15.45
C LEU A 160 -7.77 -13.04 16.49
N ALA A 161 -6.52 -12.86 16.08
CA ALA A 161 -5.52 -12.16 16.88
C ALA A 161 -5.71 -10.65 16.73
N ARG A 162 -5.91 -9.96 17.84
CA ARG A 162 -6.07 -8.51 17.91
C ARG A 162 -4.81 -7.87 18.48
N HIS A 163 -4.27 -6.87 17.77
CA HIS A 163 -3.03 -6.19 18.11
C HIS A 163 -3.32 -4.71 18.33
N GLU A 164 -3.13 -4.20 19.55
CA GLU A 164 -3.09 -2.76 19.78
C GLU A 164 -1.88 -2.18 19.06
N VAL A 165 -2.04 -1.03 18.38
CA VAL A 165 -1.01 -0.47 17.49
C VAL A 165 -0.69 0.99 17.80
N HIS A 166 0.53 1.38 17.45
CA HIS A 166 1.08 2.72 17.57
C HIS A 166 1.72 3.14 16.24
N ALA A 167 1.94 4.44 16.07
CA ALA A 167 2.72 4.93 14.93
C ALA A 167 4.09 4.25 14.86
N GLY A 168 4.50 3.84 13.66
CA GLY A 168 5.72 3.07 13.41
C GLY A 168 5.55 1.55 13.45
N ASP A 169 4.42 1.01 13.91
CA ASP A 169 4.17 -0.43 13.83
C ASP A 169 4.02 -0.89 12.38
N VAL A 170 4.60 -2.05 12.07
CA VAL A 170 4.56 -2.66 10.75
C VAL A 170 4.00 -4.07 10.82
N PHE A 171 3.18 -4.42 9.82
CA PHE A 171 2.64 -5.78 9.64
C PHE A 171 2.77 -6.22 8.20
N TYR A 172 3.38 -7.37 7.97
CA TYR A 172 3.34 -8.06 6.68
C TYR A 172 2.15 -9.02 6.65
N LEU A 173 1.38 -8.94 5.60
CA LEU A 173 0.16 -9.68 5.36
C LEU A 173 0.34 -10.50 4.06
N PRO A 174 1.02 -11.66 4.12
CA PRO A 174 1.08 -12.53 2.96
C PRO A 174 -0.34 -12.94 2.55
N ALA A 175 -0.54 -13.20 1.27
CA ALA A 175 -1.79 -13.77 0.79
C ALA A 175 -2.20 -14.97 1.66
N GLY A 176 -3.50 -15.08 1.96
CA GLY A 176 -4.04 -16.10 2.88
C GLY A 176 -4.17 -15.64 4.33
N ARG A 177 -3.50 -14.57 4.76
CA ARG A 177 -3.61 -14.07 6.14
C ARG A 177 -4.89 -13.29 6.34
N VAL A 178 -5.75 -13.75 7.25
CA VAL A 178 -6.96 -13.00 7.65
C VAL A 178 -6.56 -11.71 8.36
N HIS A 179 -7.22 -10.59 8.03
CA HIS A 179 -6.91 -9.30 8.64
C HIS A 179 -8.08 -8.33 8.59
N ALA A 180 -7.99 -7.28 9.40
CA ALA A 180 -8.84 -6.08 9.32
C ALA A 180 -8.17 -4.89 10.02
N ILE A 181 -8.37 -3.69 9.48
CA ILE A 181 -8.02 -2.43 10.12
C ILE A 181 -9.23 -2.01 10.96
N CYS A 182 -9.04 -1.83 12.28
CA CYS A 182 -10.07 -1.25 13.12
C CYS A 182 -10.04 0.28 13.07
N GLY A 183 -11.10 0.91 13.54
CA GLY A 183 -11.22 2.36 13.52
C GLY A 183 -10.15 3.09 14.32
N GLY A 184 -9.84 4.33 13.90
CA GLY A 184 -8.88 5.21 14.56
C GLY A 184 -7.46 5.16 13.98
N ILE A 185 -7.25 4.54 12.82
CA ILE A 185 -5.93 4.32 12.24
C ILE A 185 -5.79 5.05 10.90
N LEU A 186 -4.63 5.69 10.71
CA LEU A 186 -4.11 6.14 9.42
C LEU A 186 -2.84 5.34 9.12
N LEU A 187 -2.75 4.72 7.96
CA LEU A 187 -1.59 3.89 7.59
C LEU A 187 -1.22 4.01 6.11
N ALA A 188 0.02 3.66 5.79
CA ALA A 188 0.48 3.43 4.44
C ALA A 188 0.39 1.92 4.13
N GLU A 189 -0.08 1.59 2.93
CA GLU A 189 -0.18 0.23 2.42
C GLU A 189 0.65 0.08 1.15
N VAL A 190 1.55 -0.89 1.15
CA VAL A 190 2.27 -1.36 -0.04
C VAL A 190 1.77 -2.76 -0.36
N GLN A 191 1.31 -3.00 -1.59
CA GLN A 191 0.70 -4.26 -1.99
C GLN A 191 0.99 -4.64 -3.44
N GLN A 192 0.81 -5.93 -3.78
CA GLN A 192 0.69 -6.33 -5.18
C GLN A 192 -0.46 -5.59 -5.87
N SER A 193 -0.34 -5.35 -7.18
CA SER A 193 -1.32 -4.59 -7.98
C SER A 193 -2.61 -5.38 -8.20
N SER A 194 -3.42 -5.47 -7.13
CA SER A 194 -4.66 -6.23 -7.09
C SER A 194 -5.73 -5.51 -6.27
N ASP A 195 -6.97 -5.55 -6.73
CA ASP A 195 -8.17 -5.05 -6.03
C ASP A 195 -9.03 -6.20 -5.45
N LEU A 196 -8.50 -7.43 -5.46
CA LEU A 196 -9.22 -8.61 -4.99
C LEU A 196 -9.33 -8.64 -3.48
N THR A 197 -10.55 -8.77 -2.98
CA THR A 197 -10.85 -8.89 -1.55
C THR A 197 -11.92 -9.95 -1.34
N TYR A 198 -11.59 -11.00 -0.58
CA TYR A 198 -12.58 -11.94 -0.09
C TYR A 198 -13.05 -11.51 1.29
N ARG A 199 -14.21 -10.86 1.31
CA ARG A 199 -14.83 -10.33 2.52
C ARG A 199 -15.47 -11.46 3.32
N ILE A 200 -15.05 -11.59 4.58
CA ILE A 200 -15.46 -12.64 5.50
C ILE A 200 -16.61 -12.15 6.37
N TYR A 201 -16.49 -10.95 6.92
CA TYR A 201 -17.46 -10.36 7.83
C TYR A 201 -17.43 -8.82 7.72
N ASP A 202 -18.59 -8.18 7.72
CA ASP A 202 -18.72 -6.72 7.54
C ASP A 202 -19.69 -6.06 8.54
N TYR A 203 -19.79 -6.61 9.73
CA TYR A 203 -20.59 -6.05 10.84
C TYR A 203 -22.07 -5.83 10.49
N ASN A 204 -22.59 -6.49 9.46
CA ASN A 204 -23.96 -6.33 8.93
C ASN A 204 -24.33 -4.89 8.58
N ARG A 205 -23.34 -4.03 8.27
CA ARG A 205 -23.58 -2.62 7.93
C ARG A 205 -23.90 -2.45 6.44
N PRO A 206 -24.68 -1.42 6.08
CA PRO A 206 -24.91 -1.07 4.69
C PRO A 206 -23.63 -0.51 4.04
N GLY A 207 -23.45 -0.79 2.75
CA GLY A 207 -22.49 -0.11 1.89
C GLY A 207 -22.93 1.32 1.53
N ILE A 208 -22.15 2.00 0.66
CA ILE A 208 -22.48 3.37 0.18
C ILE A 208 -23.83 3.39 -0.55
N ASP A 209 -24.19 2.33 -1.23
CA ASP A 209 -25.45 2.15 -1.93
C ASP A 209 -26.64 1.78 -1.03
N GLY A 210 -26.42 1.70 0.28
CA GLY A 210 -27.41 1.32 1.29
C GLY A 210 -27.69 -0.18 1.37
N LYS A 211 -26.98 -1.02 0.61
CA LYS A 211 -27.11 -2.48 0.65
C LYS A 211 -25.93 -3.11 1.39
N PRO A 212 -26.10 -4.28 2.05
CA PRO A 212 -24.97 -5.03 2.60
C PRO A 212 -23.98 -5.36 1.48
N ARG A 213 -22.67 -5.21 1.79
CA ARG A 213 -21.62 -5.62 0.85
C ARG A 213 -21.56 -7.15 0.78
N GLU A 214 -21.25 -7.65 -0.41
CA GLU A 214 -21.14 -9.09 -0.66
C GLU A 214 -20.07 -9.73 0.22
N LEU A 215 -20.36 -10.90 0.76
CA LEU A 215 -19.43 -11.76 1.49
C LEU A 215 -18.97 -12.91 0.60
N HIS A 216 -17.70 -13.27 0.70
CA HIS A 216 -17.03 -14.28 -0.12
C HIS A 216 -16.55 -15.47 0.73
N THR A 217 -17.41 -15.97 1.63
CA THR A 217 -17.02 -16.90 2.72
C THR A 217 -16.43 -18.23 2.23
N GLU A 218 -16.90 -18.75 1.08
CA GLU A 218 -16.36 -20.01 0.53
C GLU A 218 -15.00 -19.79 -0.17
N LEU A 219 -14.83 -18.71 -0.92
CA LEU A 219 -13.54 -18.34 -1.52
C LEU A 219 -12.53 -17.99 -0.43
N ALA A 220 -12.98 -17.30 0.62
CA ALA A 220 -12.15 -17.02 1.79
C ALA A 220 -11.69 -18.31 2.49
N ALA A 221 -12.59 -19.29 2.66
CA ALA A 221 -12.25 -20.58 3.25
C ALA A 221 -11.19 -21.37 2.45
N GLU A 222 -11.10 -21.14 1.14
CA GLU A 222 -10.06 -21.71 0.29
C GLU A 222 -8.75 -20.93 0.36
N ALA A 223 -8.83 -19.59 0.39
CA ALA A 223 -7.66 -18.71 0.42
C ALA A 223 -6.94 -18.67 1.77
N LEU A 224 -7.66 -18.90 2.88
CA LEU A 224 -7.14 -18.73 4.24
C LEU A 224 -5.97 -19.67 4.55
N ASP A 225 -4.90 -19.08 5.06
CA ASP A 225 -3.87 -19.76 5.82
C ASP A 225 -4.31 -19.81 7.30
N TYR A 226 -4.56 -21.03 7.81
CA TYR A 226 -5.00 -21.26 9.17
C TYR A 226 -3.87 -21.38 10.19
N HIS A 227 -2.61 -21.17 9.72
CA HIS A 227 -1.45 -21.22 10.59
C HIS A 227 -1.45 -20.06 11.59
N VAL A 228 -1.02 -20.36 12.83
CA VAL A 228 -0.89 -19.37 13.91
C VAL A 228 0.58 -18.97 14.06
N GLU A 229 0.86 -17.70 13.89
CA GLU A 229 2.19 -17.14 14.12
C GLU A 229 2.39 -16.78 15.59
N LYS A 230 3.64 -16.86 16.05
CA LYS A 230 4.02 -16.42 17.41
C LYS A 230 3.99 -14.89 17.54
N ASP A 231 4.35 -14.22 16.49
CA ASP A 231 4.33 -12.77 16.36
C ASP A 231 3.94 -12.39 14.94
N TYR A 232 2.97 -11.50 14.80
CA TYR A 232 2.49 -11.01 13.52
C TYR A 232 3.10 -9.65 13.14
N ARG A 233 3.81 -8.99 14.11
CA ARG A 233 4.51 -7.73 13.81
C ARG A 233 5.77 -7.99 12.99
N THR A 234 6.04 -7.09 12.08
CA THR A 234 7.32 -7.01 11.37
C THR A 234 8.24 -6.10 12.17
N HIS A 235 9.36 -6.64 12.64
CA HIS A 235 10.38 -5.88 13.38
C HIS A 235 11.43 -5.35 12.42
N TYR A 236 11.74 -4.08 12.54
CA TYR A 236 12.75 -3.39 11.74
C TYR A 236 13.53 -2.41 12.58
N SER A 237 14.62 -1.85 12.04
CA SER A 237 15.36 -0.75 12.67
C SER A 237 14.73 0.59 12.30
N ASP A 238 14.47 1.44 13.28
CA ASP A 238 14.02 2.83 13.11
C ASP A 238 15.17 3.84 13.29
N GLN A 239 16.40 3.40 13.01
CA GLN A 239 17.60 4.24 13.14
C GLN A 239 17.49 5.42 12.16
N LYS A 240 17.78 6.63 12.68
CA LYS A 240 17.84 7.85 11.87
C LYS A 240 19.10 7.92 11.04
N GLU A 241 19.05 8.73 9.97
CA GLU A 241 20.16 8.95 9.02
C GLU A 241 20.67 7.63 8.40
N CYS A 242 19.76 6.69 8.16
CA CYS A 242 20.06 5.35 7.71
C CYS A 242 19.00 4.89 6.69
N ASP A 243 19.44 4.07 5.74
CA ASP A 243 18.56 3.25 4.91
C ASP A 243 18.19 1.98 5.67
N CYS A 244 17.01 1.96 6.27
CA CYS A 244 16.59 0.84 7.10
C CYS A 244 15.60 -0.03 6.32
N THR A 245 16.00 -1.26 6.03
CA THR A 245 15.08 -2.26 5.46
C THR A 245 13.98 -2.56 6.46
N VAL A 246 12.74 -2.32 6.06
CA VAL A 246 11.52 -2.65 6.82
C VAL A 246 11.09 -4.07 6.51
N LEU A 247 11.06 -4.42 5.23
CA LEU A 247 10.63 -5.72 4.73
C LEU A 247 11.26 -5.99 3.36
N SER A 248 11.66 -7.23 3.11
CA SER A 248 11.99 -7.72 1.77
C SER A 248 11.28 -9.05 1.54
N THR A 249 10.57 -9.16 0.43
CA THR A 249 9.78 -10.33 0.01
C THR A 249 10.03 -10.64 -1.45
N GLU A 250 9.46 -11.71 -1.95
CA GLU A 250 9.48 -12.02 -3.39
C GLU A 250 8.67 -11.01 -4.24
N TYR A 251 7.82 -10.17 -3.63
CA TYR A 251 6.94 -9.25 -4.33
C TYR A 251 7.42 -7.80 -4.30
N PHE A 252 8.08 -7.40 -3.22
CA PHE A 252 8.59 -6.03 -3.03
C PHE A 252 9.53 -5.95 -1.84
N SER A 253 10.45 -5.00 -1.93
CA SER A 253 11.28 -4.53 -0.82
C SER A 253 10.80 -3.15 -0.38
N VAL A 254 10.77 -2.92 0.94
CA VAL A 254 10.34 -1.66 1.57
C VAL A 254 11.41 -1.17 2.51
N HIS A 255 11.75 0.09 2.39
CA HIS A 255 12.75 0.76 3.21
C HIS A 255 12.16 2.01 3.87
N ILE A 256 12.72 2.39 5.02
CA ILE A 256 12.40 3.65 5.68
C ILE A 256 13.67 4.47 5.86
N ILE A 257 13.55 5.76 5.55
CA ILE A 257 14.62 6.76 5.69
C ILE A 257 14.05 7.91 6.47
N ASP A 258 14.60 8.14 7.68
CA ASP A 258 14.27 9.24 8.58
C ASP A 258 15.52 10.12 8.66
N THR A 259 15.54 11.29 8.00
CA THR A 259 16.75 12.09 7.85
C THR A 259 16.52 13.59 8.06
N THR A 260 17.55 14.26 8.57
CA THR A 260 17.63 15.73 8.72
C THR A 260 18.58 16.39 7.74
N ALA A 261 19.30 15.59 6.93
CA ALA A 261 20.26 16.02 5.95
C ALA A 261 19.98 15.39 4.58
N PRO A 262 20.55 15.91 3.48
CA PRO A 262 20.45 15.25 2.18
C PRO A 262 20.90 13.80 2.26
N PHE A 263 20.07 12.89 1.74
CA PHE A 263 20.28 11.46 1.76
C PHE A 263 20.33 10.90 0.34
N HIS A 264 21.45 10.30 -0.02
CA HIS A 264 21.67 9.76 -1.36
C HIS A 264 21.08 8.34 -1.49
N ARG A 265 20.29 8.12 -2.55
CA ARG A 265 19.74 6.83 -2.94
C ARG A 265 20.23 6.46 -4.34
N ASN A 266 20.84 5.29 -4.45
CA ASN A 266 21.20 4.72 -5.76
C ASN A 266 20.66 3.28 -5.83
N LEU A 267 19.60 3.09 -6.61
CA LEU A 267 18.91 1.82 -6.82
C LEU A 267 19.01 1.33 -8.28
N MET A 268 19.94 1.88 -9.04
CA MET A 268 20.13 1.52 -10.47
C MET A 268 20.47 0.05 -10.67
N GLU A 269 21.17 -0.58 -9.72
CA GLU A 269 21.56 -2.00 -9.81
C GLU A 269 20.37 -2.94 -9.63
N HIS A 270 19.27 -2.49 -9.00
CA HIS A 270 18.05 -3.28 -8.85
C HIS A 270 17.23 -3.34 -10.14
N ASP A 271 17.55 -2.48 -11.13
CA ASP A 271 16.82 -2.40 -12.42
C ASP A 271 15.30 -2.35 -12.20
N SER A 272 14.85 -1.52 -11.28
CA SER A 272 13.45 -1.36 -10.87
C SER A 272 13.08 0.10 -10.72
N PHE A 273 11.81 0.41 -10.95
CA PHE A 273 11.22 1.67 -10.50
C PHE A 273 11.27 1.77 -8.97
N VAL A 274 11.17 2.99 -8.46
CA VAL A 274 11.03 3.24 -7.02
C VAL A 274 9.77 4.07 -6.77
N ILE A 275 8.93 3.64 -5.84
CA ILE A 275 7.85 4.46 -5.32
C ILE A 275 8.30 5.07 -4.01
N VAL A 276 8.29 6.40 -3.93
CA VAL A 276 8.70 7.18 -2.76
C VAL A 276 7.44 7.79 -2.13
N MET A 277 7.13 7.41 -0.90
CA MET A 277 6.00 7.90 -0.11
C MET A 277 6.51 8.85 0.98
N CYS A 278 6.10 10.12 0.97
CA CYS A 278 6.48 11.09 1.99
C CYS A 278 5.56 10.99 3.20
N LEU A 279 6.09 10.46 4.31
CA LEU A 279 5.32 10.20 5.52
C LEU A 279 5.29 11.38 6.49
N GLU A 280 6.41 12.10 6.61
CA GLU A 280 6.56 13.24 7.49
C GLU A 280 7.50 14.27 6.87
N GLY A 281 7.14 15.54 6.91
CA GLY A 281 7.91 16.66 6.39
C GLY A 281 8.05 16.67 4.86
N ASP A 282 8.20 17.82 4.24
CA ASP A 282 8.37 17.92 2.80
C ASP A 282 9.78 17.53 2.38
N CYS A 283 9.90 16.92 1.21
CA CYS A 283 11.14 16.45 0.62
C CYS A 283 11.31 17.00 -0.79
N LYS A 284 12.52 17.45 -1.15
CA LYS A 284 12.92 17.66 -2.53
C LYS A 284 13.64 16.41 -3.03
N ILE A 285 13.30 15.94 -4.20
CA ILE A 285 14.00 14.86 -4.90
C ILE A 285 14.81 15.47 -6.02
N HIS A 286 16.14 15.25 -6.00
CA HIS A 286 17.07 15.69 -7.04
C HIS A 286 17.67 14.49 -7.75
N VAL A 287 17.40 14.35 -9.05
CA VAL A 287 17.89 13.23 -9.88
C VAL A 287 19.26 13.58 -10.47
N HIS A 288 20.29 12.77 -10.19
CA HIS A 288 21.67 13.06 -10.59
C HIS A 288 21.89 13.01 -12.11
N SER A 289 21.29 12.01 -12.78
CA SER A 289 21.53 11.79 -14.22
C SER A 289 20.95 12.90 -15.11
N THR A 290 19.91 13.58 -14.63
CA THR A 290 19.12 14.54 -15.45
C THR A 290 19.14 15.95 -14.91
N GLY A 291 19.43 16.12 -13.61
CA GLY A 291 19.32 17.38 -12.89
C GLY A 291 17.88 17.82 -12.61
N ASP A 292 16.90 16.92 -12.83
CA ASP A 292 15.52 17.23 -12.49
C ASP A 292 15.33 17.34 -10.99
N GLU A 293 14.54 18.31 -10.58
CA GLU A 293 14.10 18.48 -9.19
C GLU A 293 12.58 18.48 -9.11
N ILE A 294 12.03 17.78 -8.11
CA ILE A 294 10.63 17.87 -7.73
C ILE A 294 10.50 18.11 -6.23
N GLU A 295 9.42 18.76 -5.83
CA GLU A 295 8.99 18.84 -4.44
C GLU A 295 7.94 17.77 -4.16
N LEU A 296 8.19 16.92 -3.16
CA LEU A 296 7.27 15.90 -2.69
C LEU A 296 6.79 16.29 -1.31
N HIS A 297 5.51 16.63 -1.21
CA HIS A 297 4.89 17.06 0.04
C HIS A 297 4.50 15.88 0.94
N GLU A 298 4.46 16.13 2.24
CA GLU A 298 3.92 15.18 3.22
C GLU A 298 2.54 14.68 2.79
N GLY A 299 2.34 13.37 2.89
CA GLY A 299 1.11 12.70 2.47
C GLY A 299 1.01 12.40 0.97
N PHE A 300 2.02 12.73 0.17
CA PHE A 300 2.03 12.42 -1.26
C PHE A 300 3.11 11.41 -1.61
N SER A 301 3.00 10.87 -2.83
CA SER A 301 3.94 9.90 -3.34
C SER A 301 4.36 10.26 -4.76
N CYS A 302 5.56 9.82 -5.14
CA CYS A 302 6.01 9.87 -6.52
C CYS A 302 6.54 8.52 -6.97
N MET A 303 6.60 8.32 -8.28
CA MET A 303 7.25 7.18 -8.91
C MET A 303 8.49 7.65 -9.64
N ILE A 304 9.63 7.08 -9.29
CA ILE A 304 10.91 7.30 -9.97
C ILE A 304 11.10 6.15 -10.96
N PRO A 305 11.12 6.43 -12.28
CA PRO A 305 11.42 5.42 -13.30
C PRO A 305 12.76 4.72 -13.09
N ALA A 306 12.84 3.45 -13.45
CA ALA A 306 14.05 2.64 -13.31
C ALA A 306 15.28 3.26 -13.97
N GLU A 307 15.10 3.93 -15.13
CA GLU A 307 16.18 4.59 -15.88
C GLU A 307 16.89 5.70 -15.08
N ILE A 308 16.23 6.26 -14.04
CA ILE A 308 16.72 7.42 -13.28
C ILE A 308 16.77 7.17 -11.77
N ALA A 309 16.86 5.92 -11.33
CA ALA A 309 16.82 5.53 -9.91
C ALA A 309 18.13 5.84 -9.15
N ASP A 310 18.75 7.00 -9.42
CA ASP A 310 19.91 7.58 -8.73
C ASP A 310 19.58 9.03 -8.36
N TYR A 311 19.30 9.31 -7.07
CA TYR A 311 18.73 10.57 -6.62
C TYR A 311 19.07 10.90 -5.17
N ASP A 312 18.94 12.17 -4.80
CA ASP A 312 19.00 12.64 -3.43
C ASP A 312 17.61 12.95 -2.89
N LEU A 313 17.36 12.56 -1.65
CA LEU A 313 16.25 13.01 -0.81
C LEU A 313 16.74 14.19 0.03
N ILE A 314 16.14 15.36 -0.13
CA ILE A 314 16.60 16.60 0.51
C ILE A 314 15.46 17.15 1.38
N PRO A 315 15.57 17.11 2.73
CA PRO A 315 14.56 17.69 3.61
C PRO A 315 14.36 19.18 3.35
N VAL A 316 13.11 19.62 3.14
CA VAL A 316 12.82 21.05 2.87
C VAL A 316 12.86 21.88 4.15
N ASN A 317 12.29 21.37 5.23
CA ASN A 317 12.15 22.06 6.52
C ASN A 317 12.99 21.43 7.64
N GLY A 318 14.14 20.83 7.28
CA GLY A 318 15.10 20.28 8.23
C GLY A 318 14.81 18.86 8.73
N HIS A 319 13.74 18.22 8.24
CA HIS A 319 13.41 16.81 8.52
C HIS A 319 12.51 16.27 7.43
N THR A 320 12.72 15.01 7.05
CA THR A 320 11.78 14.22 6.24
C THR A 320 11.83 12.76 6.63
N LYS A 321 10.70 12.08 6.54
CA LYS A 321 10.58 10.63 6.69
C LYS A 321 9.92 10.04 5.47
N ILE A 322 10.63 9.15 4.84
CA ILE A 322 10.26 8.54 3.57
C ILE A 322 10.11 7.03 3.76
N LEU A 323 9.07 6.46 3.16
CA LEU A 323 8.98 5.04 2.93
C LEU A 323 9.13 4.83 1.42
N ASP A 324 10.14 4.08 1.00
CA ASP A 324 10.30 3.75 -0.41
C ASP A 324 10.12 2.24 -0.66
N THR A 325 9.69 1.90 -1.88
CA THR A 325 9.48 0.51 -2.28
C THR A 325 9.86 0.29 -3.74
N TYR A 326 10.41 -0.87 -4.01
CA TYR A 326 10.85 -1.32 -5.33
C TYR A 326 10.76 -2.87 -5.43
N ILE A 327 11.06 -3.42 -6.60
CA ILE A 327 11.15 -4.86 -6.85
C ILE A 327 12.63 -5.25 -6.89
N ASP A 328 13.03 -6.29 -6.14
CA ASP A 328 14.39 -6.86 -6.20
C ASP A 328 14.52 -7.88 -7.34
#